data_84cf60f61bc7e0e59553d56d2aec5e35
#
_entry.id   84cf60f61bc7e0e59553d56d2aec5e35
#
_cell.length_a   1.000
_cell.length_b   1.000
_cell.length_c   1.000
_cell.angle_alpha   90.00
_cell.angle_beta   90.00
_cell.angle_gamma   90.00
#
_symmetry.space_group_name_H-M   'P 1'
#
loop_
_entity.id
_entity.type
_entity.pdbx_description
1 polymer ?
#
loop_
_entity_poly.entity_id
_entity_poly.type
_entity_poly.pdbx_seq_one_letter_code
_entity_poly.pdbx_strand_id
1 'polypeptide(L)'
;CCLAGAVASLTLPPFGVVPLIALLSWPALIIANAATMRRAALAGGLTGFGWFLASVWWISLSLVTGDSNYWPLLPLPLIGIPLILASFWVPAAALAHRLGRSTGARLGWLLLFLALCEWARGHVATGFPWNAPGYLFSANLPLLQSASLVGLYGLTLLALAAGLAPAFW
;
A
#
# COMPACT_ATOMS: atom_id res chain seq x y z
N CYS A 1 4.26 12.07 1.53
CA CYS A 1 4.18 10.60 1.37
C CYS A 1 3.09 10.01 2.28
N CYS A 2 3.19 10.13 3.62
CA CYS A 2 2.24 9.52 4.55
C CYS A 2 0.79 9.96 4.28
N LEU A 3 0.51 11.27 4.19
CA LEU A 3 -0.82 11.79 3.89
C LEU A 3 -1.34 11.29 2.52
N ALA A 4 -0.49 11.25 1.49
CA ALA A 4 -0.88 10.74 0.19
C ALA A 4 -1.28 9.25 0.25
N GLY A 5 -0.52 8.43 0.99
CA GLY A 5 -0.87 7.04 1.24
C GLY A 5 -2.20 6.89 1.99
N ALA A 6 -2.40 7.68 3.05
CA ALA A 6 -3.62 7.65 3.85
C ALA A 6 -4.86 8.03 3.01
N VAL A 7 -4.79 9.11 2.23
CA VAL A 7 -5.91 9.53 1.37
C VAL A 7 -6.12 8.55 0.23
N ALA A 8 -5.05 8.03 -0.38
CA ALA A 8 -5.16 7.01 -1.42
C ALA A 8 -5.85 5.74 -0.92
N SER A 9 -5.70 5.35 0.35
CA SER A 9 -6.37 4.17 0.90
C SER A 9 -7.90 4.28 0.96
N LEU A 10 -8.47 5.49 0.83
CA LEU A 10 -9.93 5.68 0.72
C LEU A 10 -10.52 5.13 -0.59
N THR A 11 -9.67 4.64 -1.50
CA THR A 11 -10.11 3.82 -2.64
C THR A 11 -10.68 2.48 -2.21
N LEU A 12 -10.29 2.02 -1.02
CA LEU A 12 -10.73 0.73 -0.48
C LEU A 12 -12.13 0.85 0.15
N PRO A 13 -12.87 -0.27 0.29
CA PRO A 13 -14.08 -0.30 1.09
C PRO A 13 -13.82 0.17 2.54
N PRO A 14 -14.79 0.80 3.18
CA PRO A 14 -16.16 1.06 2.72
C PRO A 14 -16.32 2.32 1.84
N PHE A 15 -15.27 3.13 1.66
CA PHE A 15 -15.35 4.41 0.96
C PHE A 15 -15.44 4.24 -0.57
N GLY A 16 -14.57 3.41 -1.17
CA GLY A 16 -14.62 3.07 -2.58
C GLY A 16 -14.36 4.23 -3.56
N VAL A 17 -13.65 5.29 -3.12
CA VAL A 17 -13.37 6.46 -3.96
C VAL A 17 -12.21 6.15 -4.90
N VAL A 18 -12.47 5.35 -5.93
CA VAL A 18 -11.47 4.77 -6.86
C VAL A 18 -10.46 5.79 -7.41
N PRO A 19 -10.83 7.02 -7.84
CA PRO A 19 -9.84 7.96 -8.40
C PRO A 19 -8.70 8.35 -7.45
N LEU A 20 -8.90 8.21 -6.13
CA LEU A 20 -7.88 8.57 -5.14
C LEU A 20 -6.63 7.69 -5.21
N ILE A 21 -6.69 6.52 -5.86
CA ILE A 21 -5.50 5.68 -6.09
C ILE A 21 -4.41 6.45 -6.85
N ALA A 22 -4.79 7.38 -7.73
CA ALA A 22 -3.87 8.22 -8.50
C ALA A 22 -2.96 9.10 -7.62
N LEU A 23 -3.34 9.33 -6.36
CA LEU A 23 -2.49 10.06 -5.40
C LEU A 23 -1.20 9.31 -5.06
N LEU A 24 -1.12 8.01 -5.33
CA LEU A 24 0.13 7.24 -5.20
C LEU A 24 1.21 7.68 -6.20
N SER A 25 0.84 8.35 -7.28
CA SER A 25 1.79 8.92 -8.25
C SER A 25 2.72 9.95 -7.60
N TRP A 26 2.22 10.76 -6.68
CA TRP A 26 3.02 11.78 -5.98
C TRP A 26 4.18 11.17 -5.17
N PRO A 27 3.97 10.27 -4.20
CA PRO A 27 5.08 9.61 -3.51
C PRO A 27 5.93 8.76 -4.46
N ALA A 28 5.37 8.18 -5.51
CA ALA A 28 6.15 7.45 -6.52
C ALA A 28 7.19 8.35 -7.21
N LEU A 29 6.81 9.59 -7.58
CA LEU A 29 7.76 10.58 -8.11
C LEU A 29 8.82 10.97 -7.08
N ILE A 30 8.45 11.13 -5.80
CA ILE A 30 9.42 11.41 -4.72
C ILE A 30 10.43 10.26 -4.58
N ILE A 31 9.95 9.01 -4.63
CA ILE A 31 10.80 7.81 -4.56
C ILE A 31 11.73 7.74 -5.78
N ALA A 32 11.17 7.94 -6.98
CA ALA A 32 11.92 7.84 -8.23
C ALA A 32 13.00 8.93 -8.36
N ASN A 33 12.75 10.15 -7.85
CA ASN A 33 13.68 11.28 -7.90
C ASN A 33 14.47 11.46 -6.59
N ALA A 34 14.41 10.50 -5.66
CA ALA A 34 15.14 10.60 -4.40
C ALA A 34 16.67 10.67 -4.65
N ALA A 35 17.36 11.50 -3.89
CA ALA A 35 18.82 11.65 -3.99
C ALA A 35 19.58 10.41 -3.50
N THR A 36 18.98 9.63 -2.61
CA THR A 36 19.61 8.43 -2.04
C THR A 36 18.60 7.32 -1.85
N MET A 37 19.08 6.08 -1.87
CA MET A 37 18.29 4.89 -1.58
C MET A 37 17.58 4.97 -0.21
N ARG A 38 18.23 5.55 0.81
CA ARG A 38 17.61 5.73 2.14
C ARG A 38 16.40 6.65 2.08
N ARG A 39 16.47 7.76 1.32
CA ARG A 39 15.34 8.67 1.13
C ARG A 39 14.21 8.00 0.36
N ALA A 40 14.52 7.21 -0.66
CA ALA A 40 13.54 6.42 -1.39
C ALA A 40 12.84 5.41 -0.45
N ALA A 41 13.61 4.65 0.33
CA ALA A 41 13.10 3.70 1.31
C ALA A 41 12.18 4.35 2.35
N LEU A 42 12.59 5.50 2.90
CA LEU A 42 11.77 6.27 3.84
C LEU A 42 10.46 6.76 3.20
N ALA A 43 10.52 7.26 1.97
CA ALA A 43 9.32 7.71 1.26
C ALA A 43 8.35 6.54 1.02
N GLY A 44 8.86 5.36 0.62
CA GLY A 44 8.06 4.15 0.48
C GLY A 44 7.43 3.70 1.79
N GLY A 45 8.22 3.62 2.86
CA GLY A 45 7.74 3.27 4.21
C GLY A 45 6.68 4.24 4.72
N LEU A 46 6.89 5.55 4.57
CA LEU A 46 5.91 6.57 4.98
C LEU A 46 4.62 6.47 4.15
N THR A 47 4.72 6.17 2.85
CA THR A 47 3.53 5.98 2.02
C THR A 47 2.74 4.76 2.45
N GLY A 48 3.42 3.63 2.66
CA GLY A 48 2.81 2.40 3.17
C GLY A 48 2.23 2.59 4.58
N PHE A 49 2.94 3.28 5.47
CA PHE A 49 2.44 3.57 6.81
C PHE A 49 1.13 4.37 6.77
N GLY A 50 1.07 5.43 5.96
CA GLY A 50 -0.17 6.18 5.78
C GLY A 50 -1.31 5.33 5.22
N TRP A 51 -1.02 4.52 4.18
CA TRP A 51 -1.98 3.59 3.59
C TRP A 51 -2.57 2.64 4.62
N PHE A 52 -1.72 1.95 5.38
CA PHE A 52 -2.18 0.97 6.36
C PHE A 52 -2.77 1.62 7.61
N LEU A 53 -2.22 2.72 8.10
CA LEU A 53 -2.79 3.43 9.25
C LEU A 53 -4.25 3.82 9.00
N ALA A 54 -4.54 4.36 7.81
CA ALA A 54 -5.88 4.79 7.46
C ALA A 54 -6.82 3.63 7.06
N SER A 55 -6.28 2.46 6.70
CA SER A 55 -7.10 1.35 6.20
C SER A 55 -7.29 0.20 7.20
N VAL A 56 -6.37 0.00 8.18
CA VAL A 56 -6.48 -1.13 9.14
C VAL A 56 -6.77 -0.72 10.59
N TRP A 57 -6.99 0.56 10.87
CA TRP A 57 -7.26 1.09 12.21
C TRP A 57 -8.38 0.34 12.95
N TRP A 58 -9.38 -0.14 12.22
CA TRP A 58 -10.55 -0.85 12.77
C TRP A 58 -10.16 -2.13 13.52
N ILE A 59 -9.01 -2.75 13.21
CA ILE A 59 -8.50 -3.92 13.93
C ILE A 59 -8.25 -3.57 15.40
N SER A 60 -7.80 -2.35 15.68
CA SER A 60 -7.52 -1.88 17.03
C SER A 60 -8.79 -1.76 17.88
N LEU A 61 -9.96 -1.59 17.25
CA LEU A 61 -11.22 -1.51 17.97
C LEU A 61 -11.58 -2.80 18.70
N SER A 62 -11.07 -3.96 18.25
CA SER A 62 -11.28 -5.24 18.93
C SER A 62 -10.83 -5.23 20.39
N LEU A 63 -9.87 -4.38 20.75
CA LEU A 63 -9.38 -4.24 22.13
C LEU A 63 -10.31 -3.47 23.05
N VAL A 64 -11.27 -2.73 22.50
CA VAL A 64 -12.16 -1.85 23.24
C VAL A 64 -13.64 -2.20 23.06
N THR A 65 -13.93 -3.27 22.30
CA THR A 65 -15.27 -3.81 22.13
C THR A 65 -15.52 -4.92 23.13
N GLY A 66 -16.68 -4.93 23.78
CA GLY A 66 -17.05 -5.90 24.81
C GLY A 66 -16.70 -5.46 26.23
N ASP A 67 -16.67 -6.42 27.16
CA ASP A 67 -16.45 -6.15 28.59
C ASP A 67 -14.96 -5.92 28.96
N SER A 68 -14.08 -6.03 27.98
CA SER A 68 -12.63 -5.87 28.20
C SER A 68 -12.21 -4.42 28.05
N ASN A 69 -11.58 -3.87 29.07
CA ASN A 69 -11.11 -2.48 29.07
C ASN A 69 -9.60 -2.43 28.83
N TYR A 70 -9.18 -2.71 27.56
CA TYR A 70 -7.77 -2.70 27.14
C TYR A 70 -7.33 -1.38 26.49
N TRP A 71 -7.99 -0.26 26.83
CA TRP A 71 -7.65 1.07 26.30
C TRP A 71 -6.17 1.44 26.34
N PRO A 72 -5.40 1.12 27.42
CA PRO A 72 -3.98 1.44 27.44
C PRO A 72 -3.14 0.71 26.38
N LEU A 73 -3.64 -0.42 25.87
CA LEU A 73 -2.96 -1.21 24.82
C LEU A 73 -3.32 -0.76 23.41
N LEU A 74 -4.34 0.08 23.24
CA LEU A 74 -4.83 0.54 21.94
C LEU A 74 -3.73 1.11 21.01
N PRO A 75 -2.78 1.93 21.49
CA PRO A 75 -1.73 2.46 20.62
C PRO A 75 -0.85 1.37 19.98
N LEU A 76 -0.73 0.22 20.59
CA LEU A 76 0.14 -0.86 20.15
C LEU A 76 -0.31 -1.44 18.79
N PRO A 77 -1.55 -1.96 18.61
CA PRO A 77 -2.00 -2.40 17.30
C PRO A 77 -2.28 -1.22 16.34
N LEU A 78 -2.73 -0.07 16.86
CA LEU A 78 -3.04 1.10 16.04
C LEU A 78 -1.82 1.63 15.26
N ILE A 79 -0.65 1.57 15.85
CA ILE A 79 0.61 2.03 15.23
C ILE A 79 1.44 0.84 14.78
N GLY A 80 1.52 -0.21 15.60
CA GLY A 80 2.40 -1.36 15.36
C GLY A 80 2.02 -2.16 14.12
N ILE A 81 0.73 -2.45 13.91
CA ILE A 81 0.28 -3.18 12.72
C ILE A 81 0.61 -2.38 11.44
N PRO A 82 0.24 -1.10 11.30
CA PRO A 82 0.63 -0.31 10.13
C PRO A 82 2.14 -0.24 9.90
N LEU A 83 2.96 -0.16 10.94
CA LEU A 83 4.41 -0.16 10.81
C LEU A 83 4.94 -1.48 10.25
N ILE A 84 4.45 -2.62 10.76
CA ILE A 84 4.84 -3.94 10.26
C ILE A 84 4.42 -4.09 8.79
N LEU A 85 3.20 -3.71 8.43
CA LEU A 85 2.72 -3.82 7.05
C LEU A 85 3.49 -2.87 6.11
N ALA A 86 3.76 -1.65 6.55
CA ALA A 86 4.52 -0.67 5.78
C ALA A 86 5.98 -1.09 5.55
N SER A 87 6.53 -1.92 6.43
CA SER A 87 7.91 -2.41 6.28
C SER A 87 8.13 -3.18 4.95
N PHE A 88 7.08 -3.76 4.37
CA PHE A 88 7.13 -4.40 3.05
C PHE A 88 7.30 -3.40 1.90
N TRP A 89 6.85 -2.16 2.05
CA TRP A 89 7.01 -1.13 1.01
C TRP A 89 8.40 -0.46 1.05
N VAL A 90 9.12 -0.60 2.15
CA VAL A 90 10.50 -0.09 2.30
C VAL A 90 11.46 -0.72 1.28
N PRO A 91 11.60 -2.06 1.21
CA PRO A 91 12.48 -2.71 0.25
C PRO A 91 12.02 -2.48 -1.20
N ALA A 92 10.72 -2.39 -1.47
CA ALA A 92 10.22 -2.08 -2.81
C ALA A 92 10.77 -0.75 -3.33
N ALA A 93 10.67 0.31 -2.53
CA ALA A 93 11.19 1.63 -2.89
C ALA A 93 12.72 1.67 -2.97
N ALA A 94 13.41 1.00 -2.05
CA ALA A 94 14.87 0.92 -2.04
C ALA A 94 15.42 0.23 -3.29
N LEU A 95 14.86 -0.93 -3.65
CA LEU A 95 15.28 -1.73 -4.80
C LEU A 95 14.94 -1.01 -6.11
N ALA A 96 13.78 -0.39 -6.21
CA ALA A 96 13.40 0.41 -7.37
C ALA A 96 14.42 1.54 -7.62
N HIS A 97 14.81 2.25 -6.57
CA HIS A 97 15.83 3.30 -6.66
C HIS A 97 17.21 2.75 -7.06
N ARG A 98 17.59 1.59 -6.49
CA ARG A 98 18.90 0.98 -6.74
C ARG A 98 19.06 0.47 -8.19
N LEU A 99 18.02 -0.16 -8.74
CA LEU A 99 18.07 -0.83 -10.03
C LEU A 99 17.69 0.10 -11.19
N GLY A 100 16.85 1.10 -10.95
CA GLY A 100 16.43 2.05 -11.97
C GLY A 100 17.51 3.10 -12.23
N ARG A 101 17.91 3.26 -13.51
CA ARG A 101 18.90 4.26 -13.96
C ARG A 101 18.26 5.58 -14.39
N SER A 102 16.96 5.61 -14.64
CA SER A 102 16.18 6.79 -14.99
C SER A 102 14.91 6.84 -14.14
N THR A 103 14.24 8.00 -14.08
CA THR A 103 12.98 8.15 -13.35
C THR A 103 11.94 7.14 -13.83
N GLY A 104 11.73 7.00 -15.14
CA GLY A 104 10.79 6.03 -15.70
C GLY A 104 11.15 4.57 -15.35
N ALA A 105 12.45 4.20 -15.42
CA ALA A 105 12.88 2.87 -15.01
C ALA A 105 12.64 2.63 -13.51
N ARG A 106 12.86 3.63 -12.65
CA ARG A 106 12.57 3.53 -11.22
C ARG A 106 11.09 3.37 -10.93
N LEU A 107 10.23 4.06 -11.66
CA LEU A 107 8.77 3.90 -11.55
C LEU A 107 8.33 2.49 -11.98
N GLY A 108 8.87 1.96 -13.08
CA GLY A 108 8.60 0.59 -13.53
C GLY A 108 9.06 -0.46 -12.50
N TRP A 109 10.27 -0.32 -11.96
CA TRP A 109 10.75 -1.19 -10.89
C TRP A 109 9.94 -1.03 -9.61
N LEU A 110 9.49 0.19 -9.27
CA LEU A 110 8.65 0.44 -8.09
C LEU A 110 7.32 -0.31 -8.20
N LEU A 111 6.66 -0.24 -9.37
CA LEU A 111 5.43 -0.98 -9.63
C LEU A 111 5.64 -2.50 -9.40
N LEU A 112 6.68 -3.06 -10.01
CA LEU A 112 6.98 -4.49 -9.89
C LEU A 112 7.27 -4.91 -8.44
N PHE A 113 8.16 -4.16 -7.75
CA PHE A 113 8.52 -4.50 -6.38
C PHE A 113 7.40 -4.27 -5.38
N LEU A 114 6.55 -3.25 -5.56
CA LEU A 114 5.37 -3.09 -4.73
C LEU A 114 4.43 -4.29 -4.88
N ALA A 115 4.17 -4.74 -6.11
CA ALA A 115 3.34 -5.92 -6.35
C ALA A 115 3.94 -7.20 -5.71
N LEU A 116 5.26 -7.39 -5.83
CA LEU A 116 5.97 -8.52 -5.21
C LEU A 116 5.94 -8.43 -3.67
N CYS A 117 6.11 -7.25 -3.10
CA CYS A 117 6.06 -7.05 -1.65
C CYS A 117 4.65 -7.24 -1.10
N GLU A 118 3.62 -6.87 -1.84
CA GLU A 118 2.22 -7.16 -1.49
C GLU A 118 1.94 -8.67 -1.54
N TRP A 119 2.48 -9.37 -2.54
CA TRP A 119 2.42 -10.83 -2.58
C TRP A 119 3.15 -11.46 -1.38
N ALA A 120 4.37 -11.00 -1.09
CA ALA A 120 5.14 -11.49 0.04
C ALA A 120 4.42 -11.25 1.37
N ARG A 121 3.81 -10.07 1.56
CA ARG A 121 3.02 -9.73 2.75
C ARG A 121 1.84 -10.70 2.97
N GLY A 122 1.26 -11.18 1.89
CA GLY A 122 0.18 -12.16 1.97
C GLY A 122 0.62 -13.60 2.19
N HIS A 123 1.94 -13.89 2.19
CA HIS A 123 2.46 -15.27 2.31
C HIS A 123 3.53 -15.41 3.41
N VAL A 124 4.24 -14.36 3.79
CA VAL A 124 5.27 -14.41 4.84
C VAL A 124 4.62 -14.57 6.20
N ALA A 125 5.23 -15.39 7.06
CA ALA A 125 4.69 -15.78 8.35
C ALA A 125 3.31 -16.46 8.18
N THR A 126 2.25 -15.93 8.78
CA THR A 126 0.89 -16.45 8.60
C THR A 126 0.17 -15.82 7.40
N GLY A 127 0.79 -14.83 6.76
CA GLY A 127 0.19 -14.01 5.71
C GLY A 127 -0.85 -13.01 6.22
N PHE A 128 -0.83 -11.79 5.71
CA PHE A 128 -1.83 -10.77 6.01
C PHE A 128 -2.18 -9.99 4.73
N PRO A 129 -3.02 -10.56 3.84
CA PRO A 129 -3.33 -9.97 2.53
C PRO A 129 -4.35 -8.82 2.61
N TRP A 130 -4.86 -8.46 3.79
CA TRP A 130 -5.92 -7.49 3.96
C TRP A 130 -5.49 -6.09 3.51
N ASN A 131 -6.45 -5.36 2.98
CA ASN A 131 -6.29 -3.99 2.50
C ASN A 131 -5.20 -3.84 1.42
N ALA A 132 -4.95 -4.91 0.64
CA ALA A 132 -4.14 -4.83 -0.56
C ALA A 132 -4.79 -3.89 -1.59
N PRO A 133 -4.02 -3.15 -2.40
CA PRO A 133 -4.57 -2.23 -3.40
C PRO A 133 -5.60 -2.85 -4.33
N GLY A 134 -5.50 -4.15 -4.63
CA GLY A 134 -6.46 -4.86 -5.48
C GLY A 134 -7.90 -4.88 -4.97
N TYR A 135 -8.11 -4.65 -3.66
CA TYR A 135 -9.47 -4.56 -3.11
C TYR A 135 -10.26 -3.33 -3.58
N LEU A 136 -9.63 -2.36 -4.24
CA LEU A 136 -10.37 -1.26 -4.86
C LEU A 136 -11.39 -1.74 -5.90
N PHE A 137 -11.13 -2.90 -6.54
CA PHE A 137 -12.04 -3.48 -7.53
C PHE A 137 -13.32 -4.06 -6.92
N SER A 138 -13.37 -4.24 -5.59
CA SER A 138 -14.58 -4.73 -4.90
C SER A 138 -15.77 -3.74 -4.97
N ALA A 139 -15.51 -2.47 -5.26
CA ALA A 139 -16.55 -1.46 -5.48
C ALA A 139 -17.35 -1.71 -6.78
N ASN A 140 -16.85 -2.56 -7.69
CA ASN A 140 -17.49 -2.85 -8.97
C ASN A 140 -17.48 -4.35 -9.24
N LEU A 141 -18.65 -5.00 -9.17
CA LEU A 141 -18.78 -6.45 -9.29
C LEU A 141 -18.22 -7.03 -10.61
N PRO A 142 -18.48 -6.46 -11.81
CA PRO A 142 -17.87 -6.91 -13.06
C PRO A 142 -16.34 -6.88 -13.02
N LEU A 143 -15.73 -5.84 -12.47
CA LEU A 143 -14.28 -5.75 -12.33
C LEU A 143 -13.75 -6.75 -11.29
N LEU A 144 -14.48 -6.95 -10.19
CA LEU A 144 -14.10 -7.92 -9.17
C LEU A 144 -14.07 -9.36 -9.74
N GLN A 145 -14.94 -9.69 -10.69
CA GLN A 145 -14.97 -11.01 -11.31
C GLN A 145 -13.67 -11.34 -12.06
N SER A 146 -12.89 -10.34 -12.49
CA SER A 146 -11.58 -10.58 -13.09
C SER A 146 -10.58 -11.21 -12.11
N ALA A 147 -10.88 -11.20 -10.79
CA ALA A 147 -10.12 -11.95 -9.79
C ALA A 147 -10.09 -13.46 -10.08
N SER A 148 -11.11 -14.01 -10.75
CA SER A 148 -11.12 -15.42 -11.17
C SER A 148 -10.02 -15.78 -12.18
N LEU A 149 -9.51 -14.79 -12.91
CA LEU A 149 -8.45 -14.95 -13.92
C LEU A 149 -7.07 -14.64 -13.36
N VAL A 150 -6.92 -13.55 -12.59
CA VAL A 150 -5.62 -13.03 -12.17
C VAL A 150 -5.40 -13.04 -10.65
N GLY A 151 -6.42 -13.40 -9.89
CA GLY A 151 -6.37 -13.40 -8.42
C GLY A 151 -6.25 -12.01 -7.80
N LEU A 152 -6.18 -11.96 -6.47
CA LEU A 152 -6.01 -10.71 -5.71
C LEU A 152 -4.72 -9.97 -6.10
N TYR A 153 -3.63 -10.71 -6.31
CA TYR A 153 -2.32 -10.09 -6.58
C TYR A 153 -2.22 -9.56 -8.01
N GLY A 154 -2.90 -10.18 -8.98
CA GLY A 154 -3.04 -9.59 -10.31
C GLY A 154 -3.87 -8.31 -10.28
N LEU A 155 -4.96 -8.29 -9.52
CA LEU A 155 -5.73 -7.05 -9.29
C LEU A 155 -4.89 -6.00 -8.56
N THR A 156 -4.05 -6.39 -7.61
CA THR A 156 -3.14 -5.47 -6.92
C THR A 156 -2.14 -4.84 -7.88
N LEU A 157 -1.56 -5.62 -8.80
CA LEU A 157 -0.69 -5.09 -9.85
C LEU A 157 -1.41 -4.07 -10.72
N LEU A 158 -2.64 -4.37 -11.16
CA LEU A 158 -3.46 -3.45 -11.97
C LEU A 158 -3.81 -2.17 -11.19
N ALA A 159 -4.17 -2.28 -9.92
CA ALA A 159 -4.46 -1.14 -9.06
C ALA A 159 -3.23 -0.23 -8.90
N LEU A 160 -2.07 -0.82 -8.62
CA LEU A 160 -0.81 -0.08 -8.50
C LEU A 160 -0.40 0.55 -9.83
N ALA A 161 -0.60 -0.16 -10.96
CA ALA A 161 -0.34 0.40 -12.29
C ALA A 161 -1.21 1.63 -12.56
N ALA A 162 -2.51 1.56 -12.25
CA ALA A 162 -3.41 2.69 -12.36
C ALA A 162 -3.00 3.85 -11.43
N GLY A 163 -2.62 3.55 -10.19
CA GLY A 163 -2.19 4.53 -9.20
C GLY A 163 -0.89 5.25 -9.56
N LEU A 164 0.05 4.55 -10.20
CA LEU A 164 1.33 5.11 -10.62
C LEU A 164 1.28 5.72 -12.02
N ALA A 165 0.27 5.41 -12.84
CA ALA A 165 0.20 5.87 -14.22
C ALA A 165 0.41 7.39 -14.39
N PRO A 166 -0.17 8.29 -13.56
CA PRO A 166 0.05 9.72 -13.71
C PRO A 166 1.52 10.15 -13.50
N ALA A 167 2.35 9.33 -12.84
CA ALA A 167 3.76 9.65 -12.64
C ALA A 167 4.63 9.42 -13.88
N PHE A 168 4.11 8.77 -14.93
CA PHE A 168 4.82 8.51 -16.17
C PHE A 168 4.63 9.63 -17.22
N TRP A 169 3.76 10.59 -16.94
CA TRP A 169 3.51 11.79 -17.78
C TRP A 169 4.26 13.00 -17.26
#